data_95642fef1a20ddd2c75d8f83dcbb2b19
#
_entry.id   95642fef1a20ddd2c75d8f83dcbb2b19
#
_cell.length_a   1.000
_cell.length_b   1.000
_cell.length_c   1.000
_cell.angle_alpha   90.00
_cell.angle_beta   90.00
_cell.angle_gamma   90.00
#
_symmetry.space_group_name_H-M   'P 1'
#
loop_
_entity.id
_entity.type
_entity.pdbx_description
1 polymer ?
#
loop_
_entity_poly.entity_id
_entity_poly.type
_entity_poly.pdbx_seq_one_letter_code
_entity_poly.pdbx_strand_id
1 'polypeptide(L)'
;MVVTFGEAYLRDLYEKGKTDAKKHRYQPDVIRRYQKCIDFLLDAKKVEELLLINSLNYEMLKGDKAGISSVRVNNKYRVEFTVRDSIEEPIVTVCNIIEL
;
A
#
# COMPACT_ATOMS: atom_id res chain seq x y z
N MET A 1 10.48 -5.19 -2.95
CA MET A 1 9.61 -6.04 -3.80
C MET A 1 9.20 -5.25 -5.03
N VAL A 2 8.74 -5.92 -6.07
CA VAL A 2 8.12 -5.25 -7.21
C VAL A 2 6.75 -4.74 -6.77
N VAL A 3 6.43 -3.48 -7.10
CA VAL A 3 5.13 -2.89 -6.75
C VAL A 3 4.39 -2.50 -8.02
N THR A 4 3.16 -2.98 -8.14
CA THR A 4 2.26 -2.62 -9.22
C THR A 4 1.00 -2.00 -8.60
N PHE A 5 0.23 -1.26 -9.39
CA PHE A 5 -0.96 -0.58 -8.92
C PHE A 5 -2.18 -1.09 -9.67
N GLY A 6 -3.21 -1.48 -8.93
CA GLY A 6 -4.44 -2.00 -9.52
C GLY A 6 -5.31 -0.95 -10.17
N GLU A 7 -5.13 0.32 -9.82
CA GLU A 7 -5.87 1.44 -10.40
C GLU A 7 -4.97 2.63 -10.62
N ALA A 8 -5.29 3.43 -11.63
CA ALA A 8 -4.47 4.56 -12.05
C ALA A 8 -4.28 5.60 -10.95
N TYR A 9 -5.31 5.86 -10.13
CA TYR A 9 -5.20 6.88 -9.10
C TYR A 9 -4.15 6.52 -8.05
N LEU A 10 -3.96 5.25 -7.78
CA LEU A 10 -2.97 4.77 -6.81
C LEU A 10 -1.54 5.06 -7.29
N ARG A 11 -1.30 4.86 -8.59
CA ARG A 11 -0.02 5.20 -9.21
C ARG A 11 0.21 6.70 -9.23
N ASP A 12 -0.82 7.46 -9.62
CA ASP A 12 -0.72 8.92 -9.71
C ASP A 12 -0.38 9.53 -8.35
N LEU A 13 -1.05 9.09 -7.28
CA LEU A 13 -0.75 9.57 -5.94
C LEU A 13 0.69 9.29 -5.53
N TYR A 14 1.21 8.13 -5.93
CA TYR A 14 2.60 7.80 -5.63
C TYR A 14 3.60 8.59 -6.47
N GLU A 15 3.41 8.58 -7.79
CA GLU A 15 4.39 9.15 -8.72
C GLU A 15 4.32 10.67 -8.82
N LYS A 16 3.13 11.24 -8.72
CA LYS A 16 2.88 12.67 -8.93
C LYS A 16 2.45 13.42 -7.67
N GLY A 17 2.09 12.69 -6.62
CA GLY A 17 1.55 13.28 -5.41
C GLY A 17 0.15 13.86 -5.56
N LYS A 18 -0.54 13.54 -6.64
CA LYS A 18 -1.89 14.02 -6.90
C LYS A 18 -2.57 13.12 -7.93
N THR A 19 -3.90 13.20 -7.98
CA THR A 19 -4.69 12.51 -9.00
C THR A 19 -5.85 13.40 -9.42
N ASP A 20 -6.30 13.22 -10.67
CA ASP A 20 -7.48 13.90 -11.20
C ASP A 20 -8.78 13.18 -10.79
N ALA A 21 -8.68 12.00 -10.19
CA ALA A 21 -9.84 11.22 -9.75
C ALA A 21 -10.52 11.90 -8.56
N LYS A 22 -11.71 12.47 -8.78
CA LYS A 22 -12.42 13.28 -7.78
C LYS A 22 -12.75 12.51 -6.50
N LYS A 23 -12.95 11.21 -6.59
CA LYS A 23 -13.30 10.37 -5.44
C LYS A 23 -12.11 10.06 -4.53
N HIS A 24 -10.89 10.37 -4.98
CA HIS A 24 -9.66 9.96 -4.31
C HIS A 24 -8.79 11.16 -3.94
N ARG A 25 -9.42 12.19 -3.42
CA ARG A 25 -8.71 13.39 -2.95
C ARG A 25 -8.40 13.23 -1.46
N TYR A 26 -7.13 13.35 -1.14
CA TYR A 26 -6.64 13.21 0.23
C TYR A 26 -5.86 14.46 0.63
N GLN A 27 -5.75 14.69 1.93
CA GLN A 27 -4.92 15.77 2.45
C GLN A 27 -3.46 15.52 2.09
N PRO A 28 -2.65 16.58 1.92
CA PRO A 28 -1.25 16.42 1.51
C PRO A 28 -0.44 15.53 2.44
N ASP A 29 -0.67 15.57 3.75
CA ASP A 29 0.06 14.71 4.69
C ASP A 29 -0.30 13.24 4.53
N VAL A 30 -1.57 12.94 4.18
CA VAL A 30 -2.01 11.57 3.89
C VAL A 30 -1.28 11.06 2.66
N ILE A 31 -1.20 11.88 1.61
CA ILE A 31 -0.50 11.51 0.37
C ILE A 31 0.97 11.23 0.64
N ARG A 32 1.65 12.08 1.42
CA ARG A 32 3.06 11.87 1.75
C ARG A 32 3.27 10.56 2.50
N ARG A 33 2.40 10.25 3.46
CA ARG A 33 2.48 8.99 4.22
C ARG A 33 2.18 7.78 3.36
N TYR A 34 1.25 7.90 2.41
CA TYR A 34 0.98 6.87 1.43
C TYR A 34 2.22 6.60 0.58
N GLN A 35 2.84 7.64 0.06
CA GLN A 35 4.08 7.51 -0.72
C GLN A 35 5.16 6.79 0.07
N LYS A 36 5.29 7.10 1.35
CA LYS A 36 6.25 6.45 2.23
C LYS A 36 5.92 4.97 2.42
N CYS A 37 4.64 4.62 2.54
CA CYS A 37 4.22 3.22 2.61
C CYS A 37 4.67 2.46 1.36
N ILE A 38 4.46 3.05 0.19
CA ILE A 38 4.89 2.42 -1.07
C ILE A 38 6.41 2.27 -1.11
N ASP A 39 7.14 3.27 -0.65
CA ASP A 39 8.61 3.18 -0.59
C ASP A 39 9.06 2.00 0.28
N PHE A 40 8.40 1.77 1.42
CA PHE A 40 8.71 0.61 2.27
C PHE A 40 8.45 -0.71 1.53
N LEU A 41 7.36 -0.78 0.75
CA LEU A 41 7.06 -1.98 -0.04
C LEU A 41 8.12 -2.22 -1.11
N LEU A 42 8.59 -1.15 -1.75
CA LEU A 42 9.64 -1.24 -2.77
C LEU A 42 10.97 -1.67 -2.16
N ASP A 43 11.32 -1.16 -0.99
CA ASP A 43 12.60 -1.43 -0.35
C ASP A 43 12.67 -2.81 0.28
N ALA A 44 11.55 -3.37 0.70
CA ALA A 44 11.51 -4.68 1.35
C ALA A 44 11.83 -5.78 0.33
N LYS A 45 12.55 -6.80 0.76
CA LYS A 45 12.83 -7.98 -0.06
C LYS A 45 11.73 -9.02 0.03
N LYS A 46 11.01 -9.02 1.13
CA LYS A 46 9.91 -9.95 1.39
C LYS A 46 8.94 -9.30 2.40
N VAL A 47 7.73 -9.83 2.43
CA VAL A 47 6.65 -9.30 3.27
C VAL A 47 7.01 -9.30 4.77
N GLU A 48 7.72 -10.32 5.21
CA GLU A 48 8.10 -10.43 6.63
C GLU A 48 8.92 -9.25 7.14
N GLU A 49 9.63 -8.56 6.26
CA GLU A 49 10.39 -7.38 6.66
C GLU A 49 9.48 -6.22 7.09
N LEU A 50 8.25 -6.20 6.61
CA LEU A 50 7.28 -5.16 6.99
C LEU A 50 6.88 -5.26 8.46
N LEU A 51 6.98 -6.45 9.05
CA LEU A 51 6.70 -6.67 10.47
C LEU A 51 7.69 -5.94 11.37
N LEU A 52 8.88 -5.65 10.85
CA LEU A 52 9.93 -4.95 11.61
C LEU A 52 9.68 -3.44 11.69
N ILE A 53 8.75 -2.92 10.90
CA ILE A 53 8.44 -1.49 10.85
C ILE A 53 7.14 -1.26 11.60
N ASN A 54 7.26 -0.93 12.89
CA ASN A 54 6.09 -0.81 13.77
C ASN A 54 5.05 0.18 13.27
N SER A 55 5.49 1.28 12.66
CA SER A 55 4.58 2.33 12.18
C SER A 55 3.66 1.85 11.06
N LEU A 56 4.04 0.80 10.34
CA LEU A 56 3.20 0.25 9.27
C LEU A 56 2.06 -0.60 9.80
N ASN A 57 2.20 -1.15 11.00
CA ASN A 57 1.20 -2.03 11.60
C ASN A 57 0.65 -3.03 10.57
N TYR A 58 1.57 -3.77 9.95
CA TYR A 58 1.25 -4.73 8.90
C TYR A 58 0.28 -5.80 9.39
N GLU A 59 -0.74 -6.10 8.60
CA GLU A 59 -1.72 -7.15 8.91
C GLU A 59 -2.06 -7.97 7.67
N MET A 60 -2.28 -9.27 7.88
CA MET A 60 -2.96 -10.12 6.92
C MET A 60 -4.44 -10.14 7.30
N LEU A 61 -5.30 -9.75 6.37
CA LEU A 61 -6.73 -9.67 6.65
C LEU A 61 -7.39 -11.05 6.63
N LYS A 62 -8.56 -11.15 7.26
CA LYS A 62 -9.28 -12.41 7.44
C LYS A 62 -10.70 -12.27 6.89
N GLY A 63 -11.44 -13.39 6.88
CA GLY A 63 -12.82 -13.41 6.42
C GLY A 63 -12.93 -13.13 4.94
N ASP A 64 -13.81 -12.22 4.56
CA ASP A 64 -14.07 -11.89 3.16
C ASP A 64 -12.84 -11.29 2.46
N LYS A 65 -11.90 -10.77 3.24
CA LYS A 65 -10.67 -10.16 2.71
C LYS A 65 -9.44 -11.05 2.86
N ALA A 66 -9.64 -12.34 3.09
CA ALA A 66 -8.52 -13.29 3.18
C ALA A 66 -7.68 -13.22 1.91
N GLY A 67 -6.35 -13.23 2.07
CA GLY A 67 -5.42 -13.09 0.96
C GLY A 67 -5.01 -11.64 0.68
N ILE A 68 -5.62 -10.68 1.37
CA ILE A 68 -5.26 -9.27 1.26
C ILE A 68 -4.46 -8.89 2.51
N SER A 69 -3.40 -8.12 2.30
CA SER A 69 -2.60 -7.53 3.38
C SER A 69 -2.87 -6.04 3.47
N SER A 70 -2.56 -5.43 4.60
CA SER A 70 -2.70 -3.99 4.74
C SER A 70 -1.57 -3.40 5.57
N VAL A 71 -1.25 -2.13 5.29
CA VAL A 71 -0.32 -1.32 6.09
C VAL A 71 -0.98 0.01 6.41
N ARG A 72 -0.61 0.57 7.55
CA ARG A 72 -1.20 1.79 8.06
C ARG A 72 -0.58 3.02 7.40
N VAL A 73 -1.42 3.90 6.87
CA VAL A 73 -0.99 5.24 6.42
C VAL A 73 -0.98 6.18 7.63
N ASN A 74 -2.11 6.24 8.35
CA ASN A 74 -2.26 7.03 9.58
C ASN A 74 -3.41 6.42 10.39
N ASN A 75 -3.94 7.15 11.36
CA ASN A 75 -5.05 6.65 12.20
C ASN A 75 -6.35 6.45 11.43
N LYS A 76 -6.46 7.05 10.24
CA LYS A 76 -7.71 7.06 9.48
C LYS A 76 -7.67 6.18 8.24
N TYR A 77 -6.50 5.99 7.64
CA TYR A 77 -6.36 5.29 6.36
C TYR A 77 -5.38 4.14 6.42
N ARG A 78 -5.67 3.11 5.62
CA ARG A 78 -4.76 1.98 5.38
C ARG A 78 -4.67 1.72 3.89
N VAL A 79 -3.54 1.15 3.46
CA VAL A 79 -3.33 0.68 2.08
C VAL A 79 -3.55 -0.83 2.07
N GLU A 80 -4.41 -1.31 1.20
CA GLU A 80 -4.63 -2.74 0.99
C GLU A 80 -3.88 -3.19 -0.26
N PHE A 81 -3.25 -4.35 -0.18
CA PHE A 81 -2.48 -4.90 -1.29
C PHE A 81 -2.47 -6.42 -1.24
N THR A 82 -2.16 -7.03 -2.38
CA THR A 82 -1.92 -8.47 -2.48
C THR A 82 -0.45 -8.71 -2.74
N VAL A 83 0.02 -9.90 -2.36
CA VAL A 83 1.41 -10.31 -2.59
C VAL A 83 1.39 -11.64 -3.31
N ARG A 84 2.14 -11.72 -4.39
CA ARG A 84 2.29 -12.94 -5.16
C ARG A 84 3.77 -13.30 -5.25
N ASP A 85 4.09 -14.55 -5.01
CA ASP A 85 5.47 -15.02 -5.13
C ASP A 85 5.89 -15.04 -6.60
N SER A 86 7.17 -14.80 -6.82
CA SER A 86 7.79 -14.83 -8.14
C SER A 86 9.19 -15.39 -7.99
N ILE A 87 9.77 -15.84 -9.10
CA ILE A 87 11.10 -16.46 -9.12
C ILE A 87 12.16 -15.52 -8.55
N GLU A 88 12.12 -14.24 -8.89
CA GLU A 88 13.13 -13.27 -8.46
C GLU A 88 12.77 -12.61 -7.14
N GLU A 89 11.58 -12.05 -7.06
CA GLU A 89 11.12 -11.37 -5.84
C GLU A 89 9.60 -11.28 -5.83
N PRO A 90 8.99 -11.10 -4.65
CA PRO A 90 7.53 -10.98 -4.57
C PRO A 90 7.02 -9.78 -5.35
N ILE A 91 5.82 -9.93 -5.92
CA ILE A 91 5.12 -8.88 -6.62
C ILE A 91 3.95 -8.42 -5.78
N VAL A 92 3.94 -7.14 -5.43
CA VAL A 92 2.88 -6.49 -4.68
C VAL A 92 1.97 -5.76 -5.64
N THR A 93 0.65 -5.97 -5.52
CA THR A 93 -0.33 -5.18 -6.25
C THR A 93 -1.13 -4.35 -5.25
N VAL A 94 -0.97 -3.04 -5.32
CA VAL A 94 -1.72 -2.11 -4.45
C VAL A 94 -3.15 -2.04 -4.96
N CYS A 95 -4.11 -2.37 -4.10
CA CYS A 95 -5.51 -2.52 -4.48
C CYS A 95 -6.33 -1.26 -4.20
N ASN A 96 -6.16 -0.66 -3.02
CA ASN A 96 -6.90 0.54 -2.68
C ASN A 96 -6.37 1.17 -1.39
N ILE A 97 -6.87 2.37 -1.11
CA ILE A 97 -6.69 3.06 0.16
C ILE A 97 -8.05 3.06 0.82
N ILE A 98 -8.15 2.49 2.02
CA ILE A 98 -9.42 2.43 2.73
C ILE A 98 -9.41 3.36 3.93
N GLU A 99 -10.59 3.88 4.26
CA GLU A 99 -10.82 4.69 5.45
C GLU A 99 -11.34 3.77 6.55
N LEU A 100 -10.76 3.91 7.73
CA LEU A 100 -11.17 3.12 8.90
C LEU A 100 -12.37 3.73 9.62
#